data_ecbe4ed25182275a8c7998044153cb2f
#
_entry.id   ecbe4ed25182275a8c7998044153cb2f
#
_cell.length_a   1.000
_cell.length_b   1.000
_cell.length_c   1.000
_cell.angle_alpha   90.00
_cell.angle_beta   90.00
_cell.angle_gamma   90.00
#
_symmetry.space_group_name_H-M   'P 1'
#
loop_
_entity.id
_entity.type
_entity.pdbx_description
1 polymer ?
#
loop_
_entity_poly.entity_id
_entity_poly.type
_entity_poly.pdbx_seq_one_letter_code
_entity_poly.pdbx_strand_id
1 'polypeptide(L)'
;MKTVLIGMASAAALMLAGSAFASADLAKSSGCLNCHNVDTKLVGPSLKDIAAKHGSMADASAYLAGKILKGSNGVWGPIPMPPNANVSPENAKVLADFILTLK
;
A
#
# COMPACT_ATOMS: atom_id res chain seq x y z
N MET A 1 -21.82 -28.04 -18.49
CA MET A 1 -22.15 -27.09 -17.43
C MET A 1 -21.11 -27.05 -16.31
N LYS A 2 -20.56 -28.20 -15.88
CA LYS A 2 -19.54 -28.25 -14.81
C LYS A 2 -18.21 -27.57 -15.19
N THR A 3 -17.83 -27.57 -16.45
CA THR A 3 -16.57 -26.98 -16.94
C THR A 3 -16.57 -25.44 -16.93
N VAL A 4 -17.72 -24.79 -17.02
CA VAL A 4 -17.84 -23.32 -17.04
C VAL A 4 -17.53 -22.71 -15.67
N LEU A 5 -17.92 -23.37 -14.58
CA LEU A 5 -17.67 -22.89 -13.21
C LEU A 5 -16.19 -22.91 -12.83
N ILE A 6 -15.42 -23.89 -13.33
CA ILE A 6 -13.97 -23.99 -13.07
C ILE A 6 -13.22 -22.86 -13.78
N GLY A 7 -13.62 -22.48 -15.00
CA GLY A 7 -13.02 -21.38 -15.75
C GLY A 7 -13.17 -20.03 -15.05
N MET A 8 -14.30 -19.76 -14.42
CA MET A 8 -14.54 -18.50 -13.70
C MET A 8 -13.68 -18.37 -12.44
N ALA A 9 -13.47 -19.45 -11.70
CA ALA A 9 -12.61 -19.46 -10.51
C ALA A 9 -11.15 -19.15 -10.87
N SER A 10 -10.63 -19.70 -11.97
CA SER A 10 -9.26 -19.45 -12.44
C SER A 10 -9.05 -17.99 -12.84
N ALA A 11 -10.02 -17.37 -13.51
CA ALA A 11 -9.95 -15.98 -13.92
C ALA A 11 -9.88 -15.03 -12.71
N ALA A 12 -10.65 -15.29 -11.65
CA ALA A 12 -10.63 -14.48 -10.42
C ALA A 12 -9.26 -14.55 -9.71
N ALA A 13 -8.64 -15.73 -9.65
CA ALA A 13 -7.31 -15.91 -9.05
C ALA A 13 -6.24 -15.13 -9.81
N LEU A 14 -6.27 -15.12 -11.13
CA LEU A 14 -5.33 -14.36 -11.97
C LEU A 14 -5.46 -12.85 -11.78
N MET A 15 -6.68 -12.35 -11.63
CA MET A 15 -6.91 -10.92 -11.38
C MET A 15 -6.33 -10.46 -10.03
N LEU A 16 -6.46 -11.27 -8.98
CA LEU A 16 -5.88 -10.94 -7.67
C LEU A 16 -4.35 -10.90 -7.70
N ALA A 17 -3.70 -11.84 -8.39
CA ALA A 17 -2.26 -11.86 -8.56
C ALA A 17 -1.77 -10.65 -9.36
N GLY A 18 -2.48 -10.27 -10.43
CA GLY A 18 -2.17 -9.08 -11.23
C GLY A 18 -2.27 -7.80 -10.43
N SER A 19 -3.26 -7.68 -9.54
CA SER A 19 -3.43 -6.51 -8.67
C SER A 19 -2.27 -6.33 -7.70
N ALA A 20 -1.70 -7.41 -7.14
CA ALA A 20 -0.56 -7.34 -6.23
C ALA A 20 0.69 -6.78 -6.94
N PHE A 21 1.00 -7.25 -8.15
CA PHE A 21 2.11 -6.72 -8.94
C PHE A 21 1.90 -5.26 -9.33
N ALA A 22 0.69 -4.90 -9.76
CA ALA A 22 0.37 -3.53 -10.13
C ALA A 22 0.53 -2.57 -8.95
N SER A 23 0.22 -3.01 -7.73
CA SER A 23 0.36 -2.21 -6.51
C SER A 23 1.82 -1.97 -6.14
N ALA A 24 2.70 -2.96 -6.32
CA ALA A 24 4.14 -2.80 -6.10
C ALA A 24 4.73 -1.82 -7.13
N ASP A 25 4.36 -1.94 -8.39
CA ASP A 25 4.78 -1.01 -9.45
C ASP A 25 4.26 0.41 -9.19
N LEU A 26 3.03 0.53 -8.70
CA LEU A 26 2.45 1.83 -8.34
C LEU A 26 3.25 2.49 -7.21
N ALA A 27 3.66 1.75 -6.19
CA ALA A 27 4.50 2.27 -5.11
C ALA A 27 5.80 2.83 -5.66
N LYS A 28 6.44 2.12 -6.57
CA LYS A 28 7.68 2.56 -7.21
C LYS A 28 7.45 3.81 -8.06
N SER A 29 6.46 3.81 -8.93
CA SER A 29 6.20 4.93 -9.85
C SER A 29 5.67 6.17 -9.13
N SER A 30 5.06 6.01 -7.95
CA SER A 30 4.59 7.12 -7.13
C SER A 30 5.69 7.75 -6.26
N GLY A 31 6.91 7.21 -6.31
CA GLY A 31 8.05 7.75 -5.56
C GLY A 31 8.14 7.30 -4.10
N CYS A 32 7.30 6.37 -3.67
CA CYS A 32 7.30 5.88 -2.28
C CYS A 32 8.65 5.27 -1.91
N LEU A 33 9.28 4.56 -2.82
CA LEU A 33 10.53 3.86 -2.57
C LEU A 33 11.77 4.77 -2.55
N ASN A 34 11.59 6.07 -2.78
CA ASN A 34 12.66 7.05 -2.55
C ASN A 34 12.92 7.28 -1.06
N CYS A 35 11.90 7.07 -0.21
CA CYS A 35 11.98 7.28 1.23
C CYS A 35 11.68 6.05 2.06
N HIS A 36 11.03 5.05 1.47
CA HIS A 36 10.67 3.79 2.13
C HIS A 36 11.27 2.60 1.40
N ASN A 37 11.84 1.65 2.15
CA ASN A 37 12.10 0.31 1.65
C ASN A 37 10.99 -0.64 2.14
N VAL A 38 10.86 -1.79 1.51
CA VAL A 38 9.87 -2.79 1.94
C VAL A 38 10.27 -3.37 3.30
N ASP A 39 11.54 -3.74 3.48
CA ASP A 39 12.01 -4.51 4.63
C ASP A 39 12.82 -3.71 5.64
N THR A 40 13.44 -2.60 5.22
CA THR A 40 14.37 -1.84 6.07
C THR A 40 14.01 -0.37 6.10
N LYS A 41 14.42 0.31 7.17
CA LYS A 41 14.29 1.76 7.30
C LYS A 41 15.21 2.47 6.30
N LEU A 42 14.73 3.55 5.72
CA LEU A 42 15.50 4.46 4.89
C LEU A 42 15.32 5.87 5.48
N VAL A 43 14.76 6.81 4.77
CA VAL A 43 14.35 8.11 5.33
C VAL A 43 13.13 7.90 6.22
N GLY A 44 12.13 7.20 5.71
CA GLY A 44 10.96 6.79 6.48
C GLY A 44 11.06 5.35 6.95
N PRO A 45 10.07 4.88 7.74
CA PRO A 45 10.04 3.50 8.21
C PRO A 45 9.86 2.52 7.05
N SER A 46 10.23 1.25 7.26
CA SER A 46 9.95 0.21 6.28
C SER A 46 8.44 0.05 6.08
N LEU A 47 8.02 -0.36 4.90
CA LEU A 47 6.60 -0.59 4.64
C LEU A 47 6.05 -1.72 5.51
N LYS A 48 6.87 -2.72 5.82
CA LYS A 48 6.51 -3.80 6.76
C LYS A 48 6.25 -3.27 8.17
N ASP A 49 7.07 -2.34 8.65
CA ASP A 49 6.88 -1.74 9.97
C ASP A 49 5.59 -0.90 10.02
N ILE A 50 5.28 -0.20 8.94
CA ILE A 50 4.02 0.53 8.84
C ILE A 50 2.83 -0.44 8.95
N ALA A 51 2.88 -1.55 8.23
CA ALA A 51 1.85 -2.58 8.27
C ALA A 51 1.72 -3.18 9.67
N ALA A 52 2.84 -3.45 10.35
CA ALA A 52 2.84 -4.00 11.70
C ALA A 52 2.24 -3.03 12.72
N LYS A 53 2.60 -1.75 12.63
CA LYS A 53 2.13 -0.73 13.57
C LYS A 53 0.64 -0.42 13.42
N HIS A 54 0.16 -0.31 12.18
CA HIS A 54 -1.18 0.18 11.89
C HIS A 54 -2.16 -0.91 11.45
N GLY A 55 -1.69 -2.10 11.14
CA GLY A 55 -2.50 -3.16 10.53
C GLY A 55 -3.64 -3.67 11.39
N SER A 56 -3.59 -3.48 12.72
CA SER A 56 -4.68 -3.88 13.62
C SER A 56 -5.77 -2.81 13.79
N MET A 57 -5.57 -1.62 13.24
CA MET A 57 -6.58 -0.56 13.30
C MET A 57 -7.79 -0.94 12.45
N ALA A 58 -9.00 -0.65 12.94
CA ALA A 58 -10.23 -0.96 12.21
C ALA A 58 -10.32 -0.23 10.86
N ASP A 59 -9.75 0.97 10.78
CA ASP A 59 -9.75 1.82 9.59
C ASP A 59 -8.35 1.98 8.98
N ALA A 60 -7.50 0.96 9.08
CA ALA A 60 -6.10 1.03 8.68
C ALA A 60 -5.89 1.52 7.25
N SER A 61 -6.67 1.01 6.30
CA SER A 61 -6.57 1.41 4.89
C SER A 61 -6.87 2.90 4.70
N ALA A 62 -7.94 3.40 5.29
CA ALA A 62 -8.32 4.81 5.21
C ALA A 62 -7.29 5.70 5.92
N TYR A 63 -6.79 5.26 7.06
CA TYR A 63 -5.76 5.98 7.81
C TYR A 63 -4.48 6.15 6.97
N LEU A 64 -3.97 5.06 6.42
CA LEU A 64 -2.75 5.10 5.62
C LEU A 64 -2.95 5.88 4.32
N ALA A 65 -4.08 5.74 3.65
CA ALA A 65 -4.39 6.52 2.45
C ALA A 65 -4.39 8.02 2.75
N GLY A 66 -4.95 8.42 3.89
CA GLY A 66 -4.91 9.81 4.34
C GLY A 66 -3.50 10.32 4.57
N LYS A 67 -2.61 9.50 5.14
CA LYS A 67 -1.20 9.87 5.33
C LYS A 67 -0.44 10.01 4.02
N ILE A 68 -0.74 9.18 3.04
CA ILE A 68 -0.17 9.29 1.70
C ILE A 68 -0.57 10.62 1.06
N LEU A 69 -1.84 10.98 1.15
CA LEU A 69 -2.36 12.19 0.51
C LEU A 69 -1.97 13.48 1.21
N LYS A 70 -1.99 13.48 2.55
CA LYS A 70 -1.83 14.69 3.36
C LYS A 70 -0.49 14.80 4.07
N GLY A 71 0.30 13.72 4.06
CA GLY A 71 1.54 13.65 4.82
C GLY A 71 1.31 13.36 6.30
N SER A 72 2.39 13.31 7.07
CA SER A 72 2.33 13.08 8.51
C SER A 72 3.49 13.77 9.24
N ASN A 73 3.25 14.10 10.51
CA ASN A 73 4.25 14.68 11.41
C ASN A 73 4.22 13.92 12.73
N GLY A 74 5.40 13.56 13.24
CA GLY A 74 5.53 13.03 14.59
C GLY A 74 5.09 11.59 14.81
N VAL A 75 4.53 10.92 13.80
CA VAL A 75 4.07 9.53 13.94
C VAL A 75 5.26 8.57 14.05
N TRP A 76 6.31 8.84 13.28
CA TRP A 76 7.50 8.00 13.20
C TRP A 76 8.79 8.75 13.59
N GLY A 77 8.66 9.83 14.35
CA GLY A 77 9.79 10.63 14.80
C GLY A 77 9.79 12.04 14.20
N PRO A 78 10.94 12.75 14.22
CA PRO A 78 10.99 14.18 13.88
C PRO A 78 10.92 14.45 12.39
N ILE A 79 11.20 13.48 11.51
CA ILE A 79 11.20 13.69 10.07
C ILE A 79 9.77 13.58 9.55
N PRO A 80 9.20 14.67 8.98
CA PRO A 80 7.84 14.61 8.43
C PRO A 80 7.79 13.87 7.11
N MET A 81 6.67 13.24 6.81
CA MET A 81 6.35 12.73 5.48
C MET A 81 5.60 13.82 4.74
N PRO A 82 6.08 14.29 3.58
CA PRO A 82 5.36 15.32 2.82
C PRO A 82 4.10 14.73 2.15
N PRO A 83 3.11 15.59 1.83
CA PRO A 83 1.97 15.16 1.04
C PRO A 83 2.39 14.70 -0.36
N ASN A 84 1.70 13.71 -0.91
CA ASN A 84 1.92 13.22 -2.28
C ASN A 84 0.85 13.80 -3.21
N ALA A 85 1.08 15.00 -3.70
CA ALA A 85 0.11 15.72 -4.53
C ALA A 85 -0.18 15.05 -5.88
N ASN A 86 0.75 14.20 -6.34
CA ASN A 86 0.63 13.47 -7.60
C ASN A 86 -0.10 12.13 -7.48
N VAL A 87 -0.55 11.75 -6.29
CA VAL A 87 -1.27 10.51 -6.04
C VAL A 87 -2.76 10.80 -5.90
N SER A 88 -3.59 10.11 -6.67
CA SER A 88 -5.04 10.25 -6.56
C SER A 88 -5.58 9.56 -5.30
N PRO A 89 -6.77 9.93 -4.80
CA PRO A 89 -7.39 9.23 -3.68
C PRO A 89 -7.57 7.73 -3.93
N GLU A 90 -7.92 7.33 -5.15
CA GLU A 90 -8.07 5.92 -5.53
C GLU A 90 -6.73 5.20 -5.43
N ASN A 91 -5.67 5.79 -5.95
CA ASN A 91 -4.33 5.20 -5.91
C ASN A 91 -3.77 5.19 -4.48
N ALA A 92 -4.07 6.18 -3.67
CA ALA A 92 -3.69 6.19 -2.26
C ALA A 92 -4.29 4.98 -1.53
N LYS A 93 -5.54 4.64 -1.81
CA LYS A 93 -6.19 3.46 -1.23
C LYS A 93 -5.53 2.16 -1.71
N VAL A 94 -5.23 2.06 -3.00
CA VAL A 94 -4.52 0.90 -3.56
C VAL A 94 -3.16 0.73 -2.88
N LEU A 95 -2.40 1.81 -2.71
CA LEU A 95 -1.11 1.79 -2.02
C LEU A 95 -1.26 1.40 -0.54
N ALA A 96 -2.24 1.94 0.16
CA ALA A 96 -2.51 1.59 1.55
C ALA A 96 -2.82 0.10 1.70
N ASP A 97 -3.69 -0.43 0.86
CA ASP A 97 -4.05 -1.85 0.87
C ASP A 97 -2.85 -2.74 0.56
N PHE A 98 -2.00 -2.32 -0.39
CA PHE A 98 -0.74 -3.02 -0.69
C PHE A 98 0.17 -3.08 0.54
N ILE A 99 0.39 -1.94 1.21
CA ILE A 99 1.23 -1.88 2.41
C ILE A 99 0.71 -2.85 3.47
N LEU A 100 -0.60 -2.89 3.67
CA LEU A 100 -1.21 -3.76 4.68
C LEU A 100 -1.07 -5.26 4.37
N THR A 101 -0.71 -5.63 3.16
CA THR A 101 -0.40 -7.03 2.81
C THR A 101 1.00 -7.45 3.24
N LEU A 102 1.87 -6.53 3.65
CA LEU A 102 3.29 -6.78 3.89
C LEU A 102 3.64 -7.21 5.32
N LYS A 103 2.65 -7.55 6.11
CA LYS A 103 2.86 -8.01 7.50
C LYS A 103 3.79 -9.22 7.59
#